data_09d07687961b13483d0bbb2a3098454e
#
_entry.id   09d07687961b13483d0bbb2a3098454e
#
_cell.length_a   1.000
_cell.length_b   1.000
_cell.length_c   1.000
_cell.angle_alpha   90.00
_cell.angle_beta   90.00
_cell.angle_gamma   90.00
#
_symmetry.space_group_name_H-M   'P 1'
#
loop_
_entity.id
_entity.type
_entity.pdbx_description
1 polymer ?
#
loop_
_entity_poly.entity_id
_entity_poly.type
_entity_poly.pdbx_seq_one_letter_code
_entity_poly.pdbx_strand_id
1 'polypeptide(L)'
;LDRCNPIYAVDMIEVIKHFYSNVKIIFLLGLNNEQLSHTISNYYGVKFDSYGYLNKIYNLIIELDEILPSTYIESVIGIKESSRWSISAIFAVCNYFNFQMREINRIMNDFDIIMHYISTSGYGYSENNILKNIFLPYSLGLKIKGKIELTIFLTGNGYEELEKFVFSNEKMKKIIQYSIKPNINSNEKKEIVESEIKKYLKKEYVNYFYEKSDDWEINETKKIFLDTFSLLGSLSRY
;
A
#
# COMPACT_ATOMS: atom_id res chain seq x y z
N LEU A 1 -5.03 24.56 -2.27
CA LEU A 1 -6.02 25.19 -3.16
C LEU A 1 -6.79 24.17 -4.00
N ASP A 2 -6.13 23.20 -4.60
CA ASP A 2 -6.75 22.14 -5.43
C ASP A 2 -7.85 21.31 -4.75
N ARG A 3 -7.90 21.31 -3.41
CA ARG A 3 -8.92 20.61 -2.59
C ARG A 3 -10.02 21.51 -2.06
N CYS A 4 -9.97 22.79 -2.36
CA CYS A 4 -11.01 23.73 -2.00
C CYS A 4 -12.22 23.61 -2.93
N ASN A 5 -13.33 24.24 -2.52
CA ASN A 5 -14.43 24.47 -3.46
C ASN A 5 -13.88 25.18 -4.70
N PRO A 6 -14.22 24.74 -5.93
CA PRO A 6 -13.69 25.30 -7.17
C PRO A 6 -13.80 26.83 -7.26
N ILE A 7 -14.95 27.39 -6.90
CA ILE A 7 -15.20 28.85 -6.90
C ILE A 7 -14.22 29.54 -5.94
N TYR A 8 -14.10 29.02 -4.71
CA TYR A 8 -13.20 29.58 -3.73
C TYR A 8 -11.74 29.50 -4.14
N ALA A 9 -11.33 28.41 -4.82
CA ALA A 9 -9.97 28.26 -5.31
C ALA A 9 -9.62 29.33 -6.35
N VAL A 10 -10.56 29.64 -7.28
CA VAL A 10 -10.40 30.70 -8.27
C VAL A 10 -10.36 32.09 -7.62
N ASP A 11 -11.29 32.37 -6.72
CA ASP A 11 -11.35 33.64 -5.99
C ASP A 11 -10.06 33.90 -5.20
N MET A 12 -9.52 32.87 -4.56
CA MET A 12 -8.26 32.97 -3.81
C MET A 12 -7.08 33.29 -4.73
N ILE A 13 -7.02 32.69 -5.91
CA ILE A 13 -5.98 32.99 -6.91
C ILE A 13 -6.08 34.44 -7.39
N GLU A 14 -7.28 34.93 -7.63
CA GLU A 14 -7.50 36.36 -8.02
C GLU A 14 -7.05 37.29 -6.89
N VAL A 15 -7.35 36.98 -5.64
CA VAL A 15 -6.87 37.75 -4.48
C VAL A 15 -5.34 37.79 -4.42
N ILE A 16 -4.69 36.62 -4.55
CA ILE A 16 -3.22 36.50 -4.55
C ILE A 16 -2.62 37.38 -5.65
N LYS A 17 -3.19 37.33 -6.84
CA LYS A 17 -2.77 38.16 -7.99
C LYS A 17 -2.77 39.67 -7.69
N HIS A 18 -3.73 40.17 -6.91
CA HIS A 18 -3.76 41.55 -6.50
C HIS A 18 -2.63 41.96 -5.54
N PHE A 19 -2.14 41.01 -4.75
CA PHE A 19 -1.02 41.25 -3.84
C PHE A 19 0.36 40.95 -4.45
N TYR A 20 0.41 40.45 -5.65
CA TYR A 20 1.62 39.99 -6.34
C TYR A 20 2.69 41.07 -6.53
N SER A 21 2.29 42.33 -6.72
CA SER A 21 3.20 43.46 -6.85
C SER A 21 3.83 43.94 -5.56
N ASN A 22 3.40 43.37 -4.41
CA ASN A 22 3.94 43.76 -3.11
C ASN A 22 5.20 42.96 -2.75
N VAL A 23 6.35 43.58 -2.92
CA VAL A 23 7.68 42.99 -2.69
C VAL A 23 7.94 42.52 -1.27
N LYS A 24 7.05 42.83 -0.32
CA LYS A 24 7.18 42.39 1.09
C LYS A 24 6.40 41.11 1.40
N ILE A 25 5.64 40.57 0.44
CA ILE A 25 4.80 39.37 0.64
C ILE A 25 5.32 38.24 -0.22
N ILE A 26 5.56 37.09 0.40
CA ILE A 26 5.88 35.83 -0.27
C ILE A 26 4.71 34.88 -0.05
N PHE A 27 4.12 34.40 -1.13
CA PHE A 27 3.11 33.36 -1.10
C PHE A 27 3.74 32.00 -1.38
N LEU A 28 3.59 31.06 -0.44
CA LEU A 28 3.94 29.67 -0.66
C LEU A 28 2.65 28.85 -0.86
N LEU A 29 2.47 28.31 -2.06
CA LEU A 29 1.28 27.57 -2.44
C LEU A 29 1.60 26.09 -2.60
N GLY A 30 1.08 25.25 -1.70
CA GLY A 30 1.07 23.81 -1.87
C GLY A 30 -0.19 23.40 -2.65
N LEU A 31 -0.02 22.85 -3.85
CA LEU A 31 -1.13 22.50 -4.74
C LEU A 31 -0.75 21.39 -5.72
N ASN A 32 -1.76 20.73 -6.27
CA ASN A 32 -1.63 19.92 -7.48
C ASN A 32 -1.96 20.81 -8.68
N ASN A 33 -0.95 21.14 -9.50
CA ASN A 33 -1.07 22.07 -10.60
C ASN A 33 -2.03 21.56 -11.68
N GLU A 34 -2.04 20.26 -11.94
CA GLU A 34 -2.95 19.64 -12.92
C GLU A 34 -4.41 19.75 -12.47
N GLN A 35 -4.71 19.39 -11.22
CA GLN A 35 -6.07 19.47 -10.66
C GLN A 35 -6.58 20.93 -10.60
N LEU A 36 -5.70 21.85 -10.21
CA LEU A 36 -6.04 23.27 -10.19
C LEU A 36 -6.29 23.81 -11.59
N SER A 37 -5.49 23.41 -12.57
CA SER A 37 -5.68 23.75 -13.98
C SER A 37 -7.05 23.28 -14.50
N HIS A 38 -7.46 22.04 -14.19
CA HIS A 38 -8.79 21.54 -14.52
C HIS A 38 -9.91 22.34 -13.83
N THR A 39 -9.72 22.72 -12.58
CA THR A 39 -10.69 23.56 -11.85
C THR A 39 -10.88 24.91 -12.54
N ILE A 40 -9.79 25.55 -12.95
CA ILE A 40 -9.80 26.86 -13.64
C ILE A 40 -10.44 26.73 -15.03
N SER A 41 -10.08 25.67 -15.79
CA SER A 41 -10.70 25.41 -17.09
C SER A 41 -12.20 25.19 -17.00
N ASN A 42 -12.68 24.51 -15.97
CA ASN A 42 -14.11 24.31 -15.75
C ASN A 42 -14.82 25.62 -15.37
N TYR A 43 -14.14 26.52 -14.67
CA TYR A 43 -14.71 27.80 -14.25
C TYR A 43 -14.81 28.80 -15.40
N TYR A 44 -13.73 29.00 -16.19
CA TYR A 44 -13.67 29.95 -17.30
C TYR A 44 -14.10 29.36 -18.65
N GLY A 45 -14.26 28.04 -18.73
CA GLY A 45 -14.64 27.31 -19.95
C GLY A 45 -13.48 26.50 -20.54
N VAL A 46 -13.84 25.41 -21.23
CA VAL A 46 -12.91 24.36 -21.73
C VAL A 46 -11.81 24.90 -22.68
N LYS A 47 -12.05 26.04 -23.34
CA LYS A 47 -11.07 26.68 -24.24
C LYS A 47 -10.10 27.61 -23.52
N PHE A 48 -10.26 27.83 -22.23
CA PHE A 48 -9.41 28.74 -21.47
C PHE A 48 -8.03 28.11 -21.22
N ASP A 49 -6.97 28.87 -21.53
CA ASP A 49 -5.59 28.44 -21.25
C ASP A 49 -5.27 28.57 -19.74
N SER A 50 -5.67 27.59 -18.99
CA SER A 50 -5.49 27.54 -17.53
C SER A 50 -4.03 27.40 -17.13
N TYR A 51 -3.22 26.68 -17.90
CA TYR A 51 -1.77 26.55 -17.61
C TYR A 51 -1.06 27.88 -17.86
N GLY A 52 -1.32 28.52 -18.98
CA GLY A 52 -0.77 29.88 -19.28
C GLY A 52 -1.22 30.93 -18.27
N TYR A 53 -2.44 30.79 -17.72
CA TYR A 53 -2.94 31.64 -16.65
C TYR A 53 -2.17 31.45 -15.35
N LEU A 54 -2.02 30.21 -14.90
CA LEU A 54 -1.30 29.86 -13.67
C LEU A 54 0.19 30.24 -13.76
N ASN A 55 0.83 30.01 -14.89
CA ASN A 55 2.24 30.38 -15.10
C ASN A 55 2.51 31.89 -14.99
N LYS A 56 1.49 32.74 -15.17
CA LYS A 56 1.63 34.18 -14.92
C LYS A 56 1.58 34.56 -13.45
N ILE A 57 1.10 33.65 -12.61
CA ILE A 57 0.96 33.83 -11.14
C ILE A 57 2.21 33.34 -10.42
N TYR A 58 2.85 32.25 -10.92
CA TYR A 58 4.01 31.65 -10.26
C TYR A 58 5.32 32.35 -10.72
N ASN A 59 6.13 32.74 -9.73
CA ASN A 59 7.51 33.18 -10.01
C ASN A 59 8.48 31.98 -10.02
N LEU A 60 8.18 30.99 -9.18
CA LEU A 60 8.98 29.80 -9.00
C LEU A 60 8.07 28.61 -8.76
N ILE A 61 8.30 27.53 -9.48
CA ILE A 61 7.65 26.25 -9.29
C ILE A 61 8.72 25.28 -8.78
N ILE A 62 8.46 24.66 -7.66
CA ILE A 62 9.28 23.59 -7.09
C ILE A 62 8.44 22.33 -7.15
N GLU A 63 8.82 21.40 -8.00
CA GLU A 63 8.24 20.08 -8.04
C GLU A 63 8.87 19.22 -6.93
N LEU A 64 8.03 18.55 -6.16
CA LEU A 64 8.51 17.62 -5.15
C LEU A 64 8.80 16.29 -5.82
N ASP A 65 9.99 15.76 -5.57
CA ASP A 65 10.37 14.43 -6.05
C ASP A 65 9.42 13.35 -5.50
N GLU A 66 9.18 12.32 -6.30
CA GLU A 66 8.49 11.13 -5.84
C GLU A 66 9.36 10.42 -4.79
N ILE A 67 8.83 10.27 -3.59
CA ILE A 67 9.51 9.54 -2.51
C ILE A 67 9.18 8.05 -2.68
N LEU A 68 10.22 7.24 -2.80
CA LEU A 68 10.06 5.79 -2.82
C LEU A 68 9.38 5.32 -1.52
N PRO A 69 8.44 4.37 -1.59
CA PRO A 69 7.75 3.83 -0.42
C PRO A 69 8.70 3.39 0.70
N SER A 70 9.80 2.73 0.36
CA SER A 70 10.84 2.31 1.32
C SER A 70 11.44 3.49 2.07
N THR A 71 11.87 4.53 1.35
CA THR A 71 12.46 5.74 1.94
C THR A 71 11.47 6.46 2.86
N TYR A 72 10.20 6.53 2.47
CA TYR A 72 9.16 7.13 3.30
C TYR A 72 8.94 6.34 4.59
N ILE A 73 8.80 5.02 4.51
CA ILE A 73 8.59 4.17 5.69
C ILE A 73 9.78 4.26 6.64
N GLU A 74 11.02 4.21 6.14
CA GLU A 74 12.21 4.30 6.97
C GLU A 74 12.41 5.68 7.61
N SER A 75 12.21 6.75 6.86
CA SER A 75 12.50 8.11 7.32
C SER A 75 11.38 8.72 8.17
N VAL A 76 10.12 8.46 7.83
CA VAL A 76 8.96 9.09 8.47
C VAL A 76 8.34 8.20 9.53
N ILE A 77 8.20 6.91 9.25
CA ILE A 77 7.62 5.94 10.20
C ILE A 77 8.70 5.40 11.15
N GLY A 78 9.98 5.52 10.78
CA GLY A 78 11.11 5.11 11.61
C GLY A 78 11.30 3.59 11.69
N ILE A 79 10.66 2.83 10.83
CA ILE A 79 10.74 1.37 10.79
C ILE A 79 11.73 0.94 9.70
N LYS A 80 12.77 0.21 10.07
CA LYS A 80 13.75 -0.35 9.13
C LYS A 80 13.19 -1.63 8.47
N GLU A 81 13.38 -1.75 7.17
CA GLU A 81 12.94 -2.89 6.38
C GLU A 81 13.45 -4.25 6.91
N SER A 82 14.62 -4.27 7.51
CA SER A 82 15.25 -5.50 8.05
C SER A 82 14.71 -5.96 9.39
N SER A 83 13.79 -5.22 10.02
CA SER A 83 13.39 -5.47 11.41
C SER A 83 12.52 -6.71 11.60
N ARG A 84 11.66 -7.07 10.64
CA ARG A 84 10.77 -8.24 10.67
C ARG A 84 10.36 -8.67 9.27
N TRP A 85 10.11 -9.96 9.04
CA TRP A 85 9.64 -10.49 7.76
C TRP A 85 8.35 -9.83 7.26
N SER A 86 7.39 -9.61 8.15
CA SER A 86 6.13 -8.95 7.82
C SER A 86 6.30 -7.49 7.38
N ILE A 87 7.25 -6.77 7.97
CA ILE A 87 7.60 -5.40 7.55
C ILE A 87 8.22 -5.42 6.16
N SER A 88 9.17 -6.32 5.91
CA SER A 88 9.74 -6.49 4.56
C SER A 88 8.67 -6.80 3.51
N ALA A 89 7.64 -7.58 3.88
CA ALA A 89 6.52 -7.85 2.99
C ALA A 89 5.65 -6.61 2.73
N ILE A 90 5.41 -5.76 3.75
CA ILE A 90 4.70 -4.49 3.55
C ILE A 90 5.47 -3.57 2.59
N PHE A 91 6.79 -3.45 2.73
CA PHE A 91 7.62 -2.71 1.78
C PHE A 91 7.46 -3.24 0.35
N ALA A 92 7.54 -4.58 0.20
CA ALA A 92 7.36 -5.22 -1.10
C ALA A 92 5.97 -4.93 -1.70
N VAL A 93 4.92 -4.98 -0.89
CA VAL A 93 3.54 -4.67 -1.29
C VAL A 93 3.40 -3.21 -1.70
N CYS A 94 3.94 -2.28 -0.91
CA CYS A 94 3.90 -0.85 -1.23
C CYS A 94 4.60 -0.53 -2.56
N ASN A 95 5.76 -1.16 -2.80
CA ASN A 95 6.48 -1.01 -4.06
C ASN A 95 5.75 -1.68 -5.23
N TYR A 96 5.22 -2.90 -5.03
CA TYR A 96 4.52 -3.65 -6.08
C TYR A 96 3.27 -2.93 -6.59
N PHE A 97 2.51 -2.31 -5.69
CA PHE A 97 1.30 -1.56 -6.03
C PHE A 97 1.56 -0.08 -6.31
N ASN A 98 2.79 0.39 -6.19
CA ASN A 98 3.19 1.78 -6.31
C ASN A 98 2.35 2.73 -5.44
N PHE A 99 2.28 2.42 -4.14
CA PHE A 99 1.49 3.19 -3.19
C PHE A 99 2.10 4.54 -2.87
N GLN A 100 1.23 5.55 -2.80
CA GLN A 100 1.57 6.89 -2.35
C GLN A 100 1.58 6.97 -0.81
N MET A 101 2.15 8.04 -0.25
CA MET A 101 2.32 8.23 1.21
C MET A 101 1.04 7.99 2.02
N ARG A 102 -0.12 8.42 1.50
CA ARG A 102 -1.41 8.22 2.18
C ARG A 102 -1.79 6.74 2.28
N GLU A 103 -1.56 5.99 1.22
CA GLU A 103 -1.85 4.56 1.15
C GLU A 103 -0.87 3.77 2.01
N ILE A 104 0.40 4.19 2.05
CA ILE A 104 1.43 3.62 2.93
C ILE A 104 1.02 3.82 4.40
N ASN A 105 0.64 5.03 4.81
CA ASN A 105 0.19 5.27 6.18
C ASN A 105 -1.03 4.42 6.53
N ARG A 106 -1.96 4.26 5.59
CA ARG A 106 -3.14 3.43 5.80
C ARG A 106 -2.79 1.96 5.98
N ILE A 107 -1.92 1.39 5.14
CA ILE A 107 -1.51 -0.02 5.28
C ILE A 107 -0.76 -0.25 6.58
N MET A 108 0.10 0.69 7.00
CA MET A 108 0.82 0.59 8.27
C MET A 108 -0.13 0.63 9.47
N ASN A 109 -1.07 1.56 9.50
CA ASN A 109 -2.08 1.64 10.56
C ASN A 109 -2.96 0.38 10.62
N ASP A 110 -3.44 -0.10 9.47
CA ASP A 110 -4.24 -1.32 9.40
C ASP A 110 -3.43 -2.53 9.90
N PHE A 111 -2.15 -2.61 9.54
CA PHE A 111 -1.26 -3.67 9.98
C PHE A 111 -1.03 -3.65 11.50
N ASP A 112 -0.79 -2.47 12.08
CA ASP A 112 -0.59 -2.32 13.53
C ASP A 112 -1.85 -2.73 14.32
N ILE A 113 -3.03 -2.33 13.85
CA ILE A 113 -4.32 -2.73 14.45
C ILE A 113 -4.46 -4.25 14.45
N ILE A 114 -4.20 -4.89 13.31
CA ILE A 114 -4.30 -6.35 13.17
C ILE A 114 -3.27 -7.06 14.05
N MET A 115 -2.04 -6.59 14.06
CA MET A 115 -0.98 -7.20 14.87
C MET A 115 -1.27 -7.07 16.37
N HIS A 116 -1.85 -5.96 16.80
CA HIS A 116 -2.31 -5.79 18.18
C HIS A 116 -3.46 -6.76 18.51
N TYR A 117 -4.46 -6.87 17.64
CA TYR A 117 -5.57 -7.81 17.82
C TYR A 117 -5.10 -9.27 17.92
N ILE A 118 -4.22 -9.68 17.02
CA ILE A 118 -3.64 -11.02 17.04
C ILE A 118 -2.85 -11.29 18.34
N SER A 119 -2.05 -10.32 18.79
CA SER A 119 -1.24 -10.47 20.00
C SER A 119 -2.09 -10.59 21.28
N THR A 120 -3.24 -9.94 21.31
CA THR A 120 -4.16 -9.96 22.45
C THR A 120 -5.09 -11.17 22.46
N SER A 121 -5.34 -11.79 21.31
CA SER A 121 -6.20 -12.97 21.20
C SER A 121 -5.57 -14.28 21.71
N GLY A 122 -4.30 -14.25 22.15
CA GLY A 122 -3.57 -15.42 22.67
C GLY A 122 -3.07 -16.37 21.57
N TYR A 123 -3.30 -16.07 20.32
CA TYR A 123 -2.79 -16.85 19.18
C TYR A 123 -1.38 -16.39 18.81
N GLY A 124 -0.39 -17.13 19.22
CA GLY A 124 1.00 -16.93 18.83
C GLY A 124 1.24 -17.42 17.41
N TYR A 125 1.27 -16.54 16.43
CA TYR A 125 1.83 -16.93 15.14
C TYR A 125 3.33 -17.19 15.29
N SER A 126 3.81 -18.32 14.77
CA SER A 126 5.25 -18.52 14.65
C SER A 126 5.87 -17.42 13.79
N GLU A 127 7.13 -17.08 14.02
CA GLU A 127 7.83 -16.05 13.23
C GLU A 127 7.86 -16.39 11.72
N ASN A 128 7.79 -17.66 11.37
CA ASN A 128 7.83 -18.17 10.00
C ASN A 128 6.44 -18.41 9.38
N ASN A 129 5.37 -17.93 9.99
CA ASN A 129 4.01 -18.15 9.47
C ASN A 129 3.76 -17.36 8.18
N ILE A 130 3.47 -18.08 7.09
CA ILE A 130 3.20 -17.51 5.76
C ILE A 130 1.99 -16.58 5.77
N LEU A 131 0.98 -16.86 6.60
CA LEU A 131 -0.20 -16.04 6.73
C LEU A 131 0.17 -14.62 7.19
N LYS A 132 0.99 -14.52 8.24
CA LYS A 132 1.45 -13.25 8.81
C LYS A 132 2.43 -12.52 7.90
N ASN A 133 3.34 -13.26 7.27
CA ASN A 133 4.48 -12.68 6.57
C ASN A 133 4.23 -12.43 5.08
N ILE A 134 3.23 -13.08 4.46
CA ILE A 134 2.92 -12.93 3.05
C ILE A 134 1.44 -12.56 2.85
N PHE A 135 0.52 -13.41 3.34
CA PHE A 135 -0.89 -13.26 3.00
C PHE A 135 -1.50 -12.01 3.62
N LEU A 136 -1.19 -11.69 4.87
CA LEU A 136 -1.71 -10.50 5.54
C LEU A 136 -1.23 -9.20 4.88
N PRO A 137 0.08 -8.95 4.69
CA PRO A 137 0.54 -7.76 3.99
C PRO A 137 -0.04 -7.62 2.58
N TYR A 138 -0.10 -8.72 1.82
CA TYR A 138 -0.66 -8.72 0.46
C TYR A 138 -2.16 -8.40 0.46
N SER A 139 -2.93 -9.00 1.37
CA SER A 139 -4.36 -8.72 1.52
C SER A 139 -4.65 -7.27 1.90
N LEU A 140 -3.80 -6.67 2.75
CA LEU A 140 -3.90 -5.25 3.09
C LEU A 140 -3.64 -4.36 1.87
N GLY A 141 -2.68 -4.72 1.03
CA GLY A 141 -2.45 -4.06 -0.24
C GLY A 141 -3.66 -4.14 -1.17
N LEU A 142 -4.25 -5.32 -1.32
CA LEU A 142 -5.47 -5.51 -2.11
C LEU A 142 -6.67 -4.73 -1.55
N LYS A 143 -6.80 -4.64 -0.22
CA LYS A 143 -7.84 -3.83 0.43
C LYS A 143 -7.77 -2.36 0.00
N ILE A 144 -6.57 -1.83 -0.15
CA ILE A 144 -6.36 -0.45 -0.60
C ILE A 144 -6.66 -0.30 -2.10
N LYS A 145 -6.27 -1.29 -2.92
CA LYS A 145 -6.54 -1.29 -4.37
C LYS A 145 -8.01 -1.38 -4.68
N GLY A 146 -8.73 -2.29 -4.04
CA GLY A 146 -10.17 -2.42 -4.25
C GLY A 146 -10.79 -3.60 -3.53
N LYS A 147 -12.10 -3.47 -3.27
CA LYS A 147 -12.86 -4.51 -2.59
C LYS A 147 -12.99 -5.79 -3.43
N ILE A 148 -13.02 -5.64 -4.75
CA ILE A 148 -13.18 -6.77 -5.69
C ILE A 148 -11.95 -7.66 -5.65
N GLU A 149 -10.76 -7.07 -5.78
CA GLU A 149 -9.48 -7.78 -5.78
C GLU A 149 -9.25 -8.53 -4.46
N LEU A 150 -9.57 -7.87 -3.34
CA LEU A 150 -9.51 -8.50 -2.03
C LEU A 150 -10.48 -9.69 -1.94
N THR A 151 -11.73 -9.53 -2.42
CA THR A 151 -12.72 -10.60 -2.40
C THR A 151 -12.26 -11.80 -3.24
N ILE A 152 -11.75 -11.57 -4.45
CA ILE A 152 -11.20 -12.62 -5.31
C ILE A 152 -10.10 -13.38 -4.59
N PHE A 153 -9.19 -12.67 -3.91
CA PHE A 153 -8.11 -13.29 -3.16
C PHE A 153 -8.63 -14.14 -2.00
N LEU A 154 -9.52 -13.60 -1.16
CA LEU A 154 -10.06 -14.28 0.02
C LEU A 154 -10.99 -15.47 -0.30
N THR A 155 -11.52 -15.54 -1.53
CA THR A 155 -12.36 -16.66 -2.02
C THR A 155 -11.58 -17.76 -2.73
N GLY A 156 -10.24 -17.70 -2.73
CA GLY A 156 -9.38 -18.73 -3.31
C GLY A 156 -9.07 -18.57 -4.80
N ASN A 157 -9.49 -17.47 -5.44
CA ASN A 157 -9.32 -17.25 -6.88
C ASN A 157 -8.18 -16.27 -7.23
N GLY A 158 -7.40 -15.81 -6.24
CA GLY A 158 -6.34 -14.81 -6.41
C GLY A 158 -4.91 -15.35 -6.44
N TYR A 159 -4.71 -16.67 -6.62
CA TYR A 159 -3.39 -17.29 -6.54
C TYR A 159 -2.41 -16.77 -7.59
N GLU A 160 -2.83 -16.61 -8.84
CA GLU A 160 -1.94 -16.20 -9.93
C GLU A 160 -1.31 -14.81 -9.70
N GLU A 161 -2.10 -13.87 -9.19
CA GLU A 161 -1.60 -12.54 -8.88
C GLU A 161 -0.69 -12.53 -7.64
N LEU A 162 -1.01 -13.35 -6.63
CA LEU A 162 -0.12 -13.57 -5.48
C LEU A 162 1.22 -14.18 -5.91
N GLU A 163 1.19 -15.17 -6.81
CA GLU A 163 2.40 -15.79 -7.36
C GLU A 163 3.27 -14.74 -8.08
N LYS A 164 2.68 -13.91 -8.95
CA LYS A 164 3.39 -12.81 -9.62
C LYS A 164 4.04 -11.86 -8.61
N PHE A 165 3.30 -11.47 -7.58
CA PHE A 165 3.83 -10.62 -6.51
C PHE A 165 5.03 -11.25 -5.82
N VAL A 166 4.93 -12.50 -5.37
CA VAL A 166 6.01 -13.20 -4.67
C VAL A 166 7.23 -13.35 -5.56
N PHE A 167 7.04 -13.71 -6.83
CA PHE A 167 8.16 -13.92 -7.76
C PHE A 167 8.76 -12.61 -8.32
N SER A 168 8.09 -11.49 -8.18
CA SER A 168 8.65 -10.16 -8.50
C SER A 168 9.67 -9.67 -7.46
N ASN A 169 9.75 -10.29 -6.28
CA ASN A 169 10.57 -9.81 -5.18
C ASN A 169 11.39 -10.94 -4.53
N GLU A 170 12.72 -10.82 -4.59
CA GLU A 170 13.64 -11.83 -4.04
C GLU A 170 13.50 -12.02 -2.52
N LYS A 171 13.12 -10.96 -1.77
CA LYS A 171 12.90 -11.09 -0.32
C LYS A 171 11.67 -11.94 -0.02
N MET A 172 10.61 -11.82 -0.83
CA MET A 172 9.40 -12.65 -0.68
C MET A 172 9.71 -14.12 -0.94
N LYS A 173 10.49 -14.43 -1.95
CA LYS A 173 10.97 -15.80 -2.21
C LYS A 173 11.77 -16.34 -1.02
N LYS A 174 12.67 -15.55 -0.45
CA LYS A 174 13.45 -15.94 0.74
C LYS A 174 12.57 -16.22 1.95
N ILE A 175 11.55 -15.39 2.24
CA ILE A 175 10.60 -15.62 3.34
C ILE A 175 9.96 -17.02 3.23
N ILE A 176 9.48 -17.37 2.03
CA ILE A 176 8.86 -18.68 1.81
C ILE A 176 9.89 -19.79 1.89
N GLN A 177 11.08 -19.57 1.34
CA GLN A 177 12.17 -20.54 1.40
C GLN A 177 12.55 -20.91 2.84
N TYR A 178 12.64 -19.92 3.74
CA TYR A 178 12.86 -20.14 5.17
C TYR A 178 11.72 -20.93 5.83
N SER A 179 10.49 -20.76 5.36
CA SER A 179 9.34 -21.53 5.86
C SER A 179 9.38 -22.99 5.42
N ILE A 180 9.95 -23.28 4.24
CA ILE A 180 10.07 -24.66 3.72
C ILE A 180 11.25 -25.39 4.38
N LYS A 181 12.42 -24.77 4.38
CA LYS A 181 13.67 -25.38 4.89
C LYS A 181 14.50 -24.30 5.59
N PRO A 182 14.53 -24.25 6.93
CA PRO A 182 15.32 -23.25 7.68
C PRO A 182 16.83 -23.31 7.44
N ASN A 183 17.37 -24.46 6.98
CA ASN A 183 18.81 -24.72 6.78
C ASN A 183 19.12 -25.09 5.33
N ILE A 184 18.84 -24.19 4.37
CA ILE A 184 19.20 -24.46 2.97
C ILE A 184 20.68 -24.20 2.74
N ASN A 185 21.38 -25.21 2.24
CA ASN A 185 22.70 -25.06 1.64
C ASN A 185 22.62 -24.24 0.35
N SER A 186 23.44 -23.21 0.26
CA SER A 186 23.52 -22.24 -0.86
C SER A 186 23.81 -22.83 -2.26
N ASN A 187 23.91 -24.15 -2.37
CA ASN A 187 24.31 -24.88 -3.58
C ASN A 187 23.15 -25.57 -4.33
N GLU A 188 21.90 -25.41 -3.89
CA GLU A 188 20.77 -25.97 -4.67
C GLU A 188 20.54 -25.11 -5.95
N LYS A 189 20.24 -25.81 -7.07
CA LYS A 189 19.96 -25.11 -8.33
C LYS A 189 18.73 -24.19 -8.18
N LYS A 190 18.83 -22.95 -8.61
CA LYS A 190 17.80 -21.92 -8.47
C LYS A 190 16.42 -22.37 -8.97
N GLU A 191 16.37 -23.13 -10.07
CA GLU A 191 15.12 -23.65 -10.66
C GLU A 191 14.39 -24.64 -9.76
N ILE A 192 15.13 -25.50 -9.00
CA ILE A 192 14.55 -26.45 -8.06
C ILE A 192 13.92 -25.70 -6.89
N VAL A 193 14.61 -24.70 -6.38
CA VAL A 193 14.13 -23.86 -5.28
C VAL A 193 12.87 -23.09 -5.68
N GLU A 194 12.81 -22.52 -6.86
CA GLU A 194 11.63 -21.80 -7.35
C GLU A 194 10.42 -22.72 -7.53
N SER A 195 10.61 -23.96 -7.99
CA SER A 195 9.53 -24.94 -8.10
C SER A 195 8.99 -25.38 -6.74
N GLU A 196 9.85 -25.53 -5.73
CA GLU A 196 9.45 -25.84 -4.36
C GLU A 196 8.69 -24.68 -3.72
N ILE A 197 9.16 -23.43 -3.90
CA ILE A 197 8.47 -22.22 -3.42
C ILE A 197 7.06 -22.15 -4.03
N LYS A 198 6.94 -22.35 -5.32
CA LYS A 198 5.65 -22.32 -6.04
C LYS A 198 4.68 -23.38 -5.51
N LYS A 199 5.16 -24.61 -5.36
CA LYS A 199 4.37 -25.73 -4.83
C LYS A 199 3.91 -25.47 -3.41
N TYR A 200 4.79 -24.96 -2.55
CA TYR A 200 4.47 -24.63 -1.17
C TYR A 200 3.47 -23.47 -1.08
N LEU A 201 3.72 -22.38 -1.78
CA LEU A 201 2.83 -21.21 -1.83
C LEU A 201 1.41 -21.60 -2.27
N LYS A 202 1.30 -22.42 -3.32
CA LYS A 202 0.02 -22.90 -3.83
C LYS A 202 -0.70 -23.77 -2.80
N LYS A 203 0.02 -24.69 -2.17
CA LYS A 203 -0.54 -25.56 -1.12
C LYS A 203 -1.10 -24.73 0.04
N GLU A 204 -0.30 -23.80 0.57
CA GLU A 204 -0.73 -22.94 1.69
C GLU A 204 -1.90 -22.03 1.30
N TYR A 205 -1.88 -21.46 0.10
CA TYR A 205 -2.98 -20.64 -0.37
C TYR A 205 -4.29 -21.42 -0.48
N VAL A 206 -4.26 -22.65 -1.02
CA VAL A 206 -5.43 -23.55 -1.11
C VAL A 206 -5.93 -23.90 0.28
N ASN A 207 -5.04 -24.27 1.20
CA ASN A 207 -5.40 -24.61 2.59
C ASN A 207 -6.12 -23.46 3.30
N TYR A 208 -5.65 -22.22 3.12
CA TYR A 208 -6.22 -21.07 3.82
C TYR A 208 -7.48 -20.51 3.16
N PHE A 209 -7.60 -20.53 1.84
CA PHE A 209 -8.64 -19.77 1.15
C PHE A 209 -9.61 -20.60 0.30
N TYR A 210 -9.24 -21.80 -0.13
CA TYR A 210 -10.06 -22.58 -1.04
C TYR A 210 -10.76 -23.77 -0.35
N GLU A 211 -10.06 -24.58 0.43
CA GLU A 211 -10.58 -25.79 1.05
C GLU A 211 -10.92 -25.59 2.53
N LYS A 212 -11.91 -26.36 3.03
CA LYS A 212 -12.02 -26.58 4.48
C LYS A 212 -10.88 -27.52 4.88
N SER A 213 -9.97 -27.04 5.67
CA SER A 213 -8.93 -27.89 6.26
C SER A 213 -9.55 -28.77 7.35
N ASP A 214 -9.14 -30.05 7.41
CA ASP A 214 -9.44 -30.90 8.57
C ASP A 214 -8.62 -30.49 9.81
N ASP A 215 -7.60 -29.63 9.62
CA ASP A 215 -6.77 -29.08 10.66
C ASP A 215 -7.48 -27.94 11.39
N TRP A 216 -7.77 -28.18 12.68
CA TRP A 216 -8.44 -27.19 13.53
C TRP A 216 -7.65 -25.89 13.66
N GLU A 217 -6.32 -25.94 13.74
CA GLU A 217 -5.47 -24.76 13.90
C GLU A 217 -5.51 -23.87 12.66
N ILE A 218 -5.53 -24.46 11.47
CA ILE A 218 -5.69 -23.72 10.19
C ILE A 218 -7.07 -23.05 10.15
N ASN A 219 -8.13 -23.74 10.54
CA ASN A 219 -9.48 -23.17 10.50
C ASN A 219 -9.67 -22.02 11.48
N GLU A 220 -9.15 -22.12 12.70
CA GLU A 220 -9.19 -21.02 13.68
C GLU A 220 -8.34 -19.82 13.20
N THR A 221 -7.14 -20.07 12.68
CA THR A 221 -6.27 -19.04 12.14
C THR A 221 -6.92 -18.31 10.95
N LYS A 222 -7.56 -19.07 10.06
CA LYS A 222 -8.35 -18.54 8.94
C LYS A 222 -9.50 -17.65 9.43
N LYS A 223 -10.23 -18.09 10.44
CA LYS A 223 -11.34 -17.36 11.04
C LYS A 223 -10.86 -16.02 11.59
N ILE A 224 -9.80 -16.02 12.39
CA ILE A 224 -9.21 -14.79 12.95
C ILE A 224 -8.76 -13.84 11.83
N PHE A 225 -8.14 -14.37 10.79
CA PHE A 225 -7.72 -13.61 9.63
C PHE A 225 -8.91 -12.93 8.93
N LEU A 226 -10.02 -13.65 8.70
CA LEU A 226 -11.22 -13.11 8.07
C LEU A 226 -11.94 -12.11 8.99
N ASP A 227 -12.01 -12.38 10.29
CA ASP A 227 -12.61 -11.50 11.28
C ASP A 227 -11.86 -10.16 11.36
N THR A 228 -10.54 -10.16 11.24
CA THR A 228 -9.73 -8.93 11.16
C THR A 228 -10.09 -8.06 9.97
N PHE A 229 -10.32 -8.64 8.79
CA PHE A 229 -10.76 -7.85 7.64
C PHE A 229 -12.19 -7.33 7.78
N SER A 230 -13.06 -8.06 8.45
CA SER A 230 -14.40 -7.61 8.83
C SER A 230 -14.32 -6.41 9.80
N LEU A 231 -13.46 -6.47 10.80
CA LEU A 231 -13.19 -5.39 11.75
C LEU A 231 -12.71 -4.12 11.03
N LEU A 232 -11.70 -4.23 10.16
CA LEU A 232 -11.19 -3.12 9.37
C LEU A 232 -12.24 -2.54 8.41
N GLY A 233 -13.15 -3.36 7.90
CA GLY A 233 -14.28 -2.93 7.06
C GLY A 233 -15.30 -2.12 7.84
N SER A 234 -15.51 -2.41 9.11
CA SER A 234 -16.40 -1.65 10.00
C SER A 234 -15.80 -0.32 10.45
N LEU A 235 -14.48 -0.26 10.63
CA LEU A 235 -13.76 0.96 11.03
C LEU A 235 -13.56 1.96 9.88
N SER A 236 -13.58 1.52 8.64
CA SER A 236 -13.39 2.38 7.46
C SER A 236 -14.62 3.19 7.04
N ARG A 237 -15.69 3.19 7.83
CA ARG A 237 -16.94 3.95 7.57
C ARG A 237 -17.02 5.30 8.30
N TYR A 238 -15.92 5.73 8.95
CA TYR A 238 -15.84 7.03 9.61
C TYR A 238 -14.82 7.97 8.97
#